data_3289577c6093f75580aec5c9a697432c
#
_entry.id   3289577c6093f75580aec5c9a697432c
#
_cell.length_a   1.000
_cell.length_b   1.000
_cell.length_c   1.000
_cell.angle_alpha   90.00
_cell.angle_beta   90.00
_cell.angle_gamma   90.00
#
_symmetry.space_group_name_H-M   'P 1'
#
loop_
_entity.id
_entity.type
_entity.pdbx_description
1 polymer ?
#
loop_
_entity_poly.entity_id
_entity_poly.type
_entity_poly.pdbx_seq_one_letter_code
_entity_poly.pdbx_strand_id
1 'polypeptide(L)'
;MPVPLVRLRPGKVTTVAYAVPTRRRGVIDIGPLEVSRRDPLALVGVVRRYGGQNKVWVRPRVHIITSVPVGLSRSMDGRIDRVPHGSITFAALREYVMGDDLRHVHWRTSARVGELMVREHVDTSLPRIVILLDDRAEAHLPDGGGGESTFEAACEGAASVLVAAYREDVQVELQLLSGATAESSRTTVGPQLDLLAEANLVPAATIGPDPLRSAMERLRVRRLGDTLLFLTGPPNEDDLGIVAGLRGAYPSIIAGTFGPVESGLATTAGVLVVGAADGPDFAAVWDGVSAW
;
A
#
# COMPACT_ATOMS: atom_id res chain seq x y z
N MET A 1 -27.36 -14.48 -5.37
CA MET A 1 -27.97 -14.59 -4.03
C MET A 1 -29.50 -14.63 -4.17
N PRO A 2 -30.23 -15.59 -3.56
CA PRO A 2 -31.67 -15.61 -3.63
C PRO A 2 -32.28 -14.50 -2.74
N VAL A 3 -33.14 -13.69 -3.33
CA VAL A 3 -33.97 -12.73 -2.59
C VAL A 3 -35.17 -13.47 -2.02
N PRO A 4 -35.61 -13.18 -0.77
CA PRO A 4 -36.78 -13.83 -0.19
C PRO A 4 -38.02 -13.71 -1.06
N LEU A 5 -38.86 -14.73 -1.09
CA LEU A 5 -40.12 -14.72 -1.82
C LEU A 5 -41.04 -13.60 -1.30
N VAL A 6 -41.39 -12.69 -2.17
CA VAL A 6 -42.29 -11.57 -1.85
C VAL A 6 -43.60 -11.70 -2.64
N ARG A 7 -44.72 -11.62 -1.97
CA ARG A 7 -46.02 -11.50 -2.65
C ARG A 7 -46.27 -10.06 -3.06
N LEU A 8 -46.00 -9.75 -4.35
CA LEU A 8 -46.29 -8.46 -4.93
C LEU A 8 -47.76 -8.39 -5.34
N ARG A 9 -48.52 -7.46 -4.75
CA ARG A 9 -49.88 -7.13 -5.20
C ARG A 9 -49.79 -6.08 -6.33
N PRO A 10 -50.72 -6.11 -7.32
CA PRO A 10 -50.77 -5.13 -8.38
C PRO A 10 -50.73 -3.69 -7.84
N GLY A 11 -49.87 -2.85 -8.37
CA GLY A 11 -49.75 -1.44 -7.99
C GLY A 11 -49.08 -1.18 -6.61
N LYS A 12 -48.54 -2.19 -5.94
CA LYS A 12 -47.80 -2.03 -4.68
C LYS A 12 -46.28 -2.19 -4.90
N VAL A 13 -45.53 -1.36 -4.20
CA VAL A 13 -44.07 -1.43 -4.14
C VAL A 13 -43.69 -2.12 -2.84
N THR A 14 -42.73 -3.03 -2.90
CA THR A 14 -42.17 -3.69 -1.72
C THR A 14 -40.65 -3.53 -1.77
N THR A 15 -40.07 -3.09 -0.66
CA THR A 15 -38.64 -3.03 -0.47
C THR A 15 -38.19 -4.28 0.29
N VAL A 16 -37.21 -4.96 -0.25
CA VAL A 16 -36.57 -6.11 0.38
C VAL A 16 -35.12 -5.78 0.68
N ALA A 17 -34.74 -5.87 1.95
CA ALA A 17 -33.35 -5.75 2.38
C ALA A 17 -32.77 -7.15 2.60
N TYR A 18 -31.55 -7.36 2.15
CA TYR A 18 -30.80 -8.57 2.43
C TYR A 18 -29.36 -8.22 2.81
N ALA A 19 -28.77 -9.02 3.69
CA ALA A 19 -27.40 -8.84 4.11
C ALA A 19 -26.47 -9.47 3.08
N VAL A 20 -25.49 -8.69 2.62
CA VAL A 20 -24.40 -9.19 1.79
C VAL A 20 -23.28 -9.65 2.73
N PRO A 21 -22.82 -10.91 2.67
CA PRO A 21 -21.74 -11.39 3.53
C PRO A 21 -20.42 -10.72 3.11
N THR A 22 -19.84 -9.95 4.03
CA THR A 22 -18.61 -9.18 3.82
C THR A 22 -17.48 -9.67 4.75
N ARG A 23 -17.35 -10.99 4.89
CA ARG A 23 -16.37 -11.59 5.81
C ARG A 23 -14.94 -11.49 5.32
N ARG A 24 -14.77 -11.47 4.00
CA ARG A 24 -13.48 -11.30 3.32
C ARG A 24 -13.56 -10.13 2.36
N ARG A 25 -12.42 -9.46 2.12
CA ARG A 25 -12.29 -8.47 1.06
C ARG A 25 -12.58 -9.10 -0.30
N GLY A 26 -13.01 -8.31 -1.24
CA GLY A 26 -13.32 -8.78 -2.58
C GLY A 26 -14.28 -7.87 -3.32
N VAL A 27 -14.59 -8.23 -4.55
CA VAL A 27 -15.60 -7.54 -5.35
C VAL A 27 -16.82 -8.43 -5.49
N ILE A 28 -17.96 -7.91 -5.11
CA ILE A 28 -19.24 -8.61 -5.18
C ILE A 28 -20.08 -7.99 -6.27
N ASP A 29 -20.41 -8.78 -7.28
CA ASP A 29 -21.34 -8.38 -8.32
C ASP A 29 -22.79 -8.57 -7.85
N ILE A 30 -23.57 -7.49 -7.87
CA ILE A 30 -24.98 -7.47 -7.47
C ILE A 30 -25.84 -7.15 -8.69
N GLY A 31 -26.78 -8.03 -9.01
CA GLY A 31 -27.69 -7.85 -10.13
C GLY A 31 -27.28 -8.62 -11.40
N PRO A 32 -28.11 -8.56 -12.45
CA PRO A 32 -29.47 -8.01 -12.48
C PRO A 32 -30.45 -8.77 -11.57
N LEU A 33 -31.54 -8.12 -11.13
CA LEU A 33 -32.61 -8.78 -10.39
C LEU A 33 -33.37 -9.73 -11.31
N GLU A 34 -33.37 -11.01 -11.00
CA GLU A 34 -34.16 -12.00 -11.72
C GLU A 34 -35.48 -12.27 -10.98
N VAL A 35 -36.57 -11.98 -11.66
CA VAL A 35 -37.92 -12.28 -11.15
C VAL A 35 -38.47 -13.47 -11.91
N SER A 36 -38.64 -14.59 -11.21
CA SER A 36 -39.23 -15.79 -11.78
C SER A 36 -40.71 -15.92 -11.34
N ARG A 37 -41.57 -16.20 -12.28
CA ARG A 37 -42.97 -16.58 -12.03
C ARG A 37 -43.20 -17.97 -12.59
N ARG A 38 -43.70 -18.85 -11.74
CA ARG A 38 -44.12 -20.20 -12.13
C ARG A 38 -45.64 -20.33 -12.00
N ASP A 39 -46.24 -21.06 -12.90
CA ASP A 39 -47.61 -21.42 -12.81
C ASP A 39 -47.84 -22.43 -11.65
N PRO A 40 -49.06 -22.59 -11.12
CA PRO A 40 -49.33 -23.49 -9.99
C PRO A 40 -48.97 -24.98 -10.24
N LEU A 41 -48.98 -25.41 -11.48
CA LEU A 41 -48.62 -26.76 -11.90
C LEU A 41 -47.13 -26.90 -12.27
N ALA A 42 -46.37 -25.84 -12.16
CA ALA A 42 -44.94 -25.77 -12.52
C ALA A 42 -44.61 -26.18 -13.98
N LEU A 43 -45.59 -26.10 -14.89
CA LEU A 43 -45.45 -26.46 -16.31
C LEU A 43 -44.82 -25.35 -17.12
N VAL A 44 -45.02 -24.07 -16.70
CA VAL A 44 -44.47 -22.89 -17.39
C VAL A 44 -43.80 -21.98 -16.39
N GLY A 45 -42.56 -21.61 -16.69
CA GLY A 45 -41.81 -20.63 -15.91
C GLY A 45 -41.42 -19.46 -16.79
N VAL A 46 -41.64 -18.23 -16.34
CA VAL A 46 -41.21 -16.99 -16.99
C VAL A 46 -40.17 -16.32 -16.07
N VAL A 47 -38.97 -16.07 -16.60
CA VAL A 47 -37.91 -15.32 -15.92
C VAL A 47 -37.76 -13.97 -16.61
N ARG A 48 -37.77 -12.90 -15.83
CA ARG A 48 -37.48 -11.54 -16.31
C ARG A 48 -36.35 -10.96 -15.51
N ARG A 49 -35.43 -10.27 -16.19
CA ARG A 49 -34.30 -9.58 -15.60
C ARG A 49 -34.60 -8.08 -15.54
N TYR A 50 -34.32 -7.47 -14.38
CA TYR A 50 -34.55 -6.04 -14.13
C TYR A 50 -33.27 -5.41 -13.56
N GLY A 51 -33.00 -4.18 -13.97
CA GLY A 51 -31.85 -3.41 -13.54
C GLY A 51 -30.53 -3.84 -14.21
N GLY A 52 -29.46 -3.19 -13.82
CA GLY A 52 -28.11 -3.49 -14.26
C GLY A 52 -27.32 -4.28 -13.23
N GLN A 53 -26.08 -4.56 -13.56
CA GLN A 53 -25.09 -5.12 -12.66
C GLN A 53 -24.38 -3.98 -11.91
N ASN A 54 -24.26 -4.08 -10.59
CA ASN A 54 -23.53 -3.14 -9.75
C ASN A 54 -22.42 -3.90 -9.04
N LYS A 55 -21.27 -3.24 -8.87
CA LYS A 55 -20.14 -3.78 -8.11
C LYS A 55 -20.10 -3.17 -6.71
N VAL A 56 -19.86 -3.98 -5.72
CA VAL A 56 -19.62 -3.57 -4.35
C VAL A 56 -18.23 -4.06 -3.94
N TRP A 57 -17.35 -3.14 -3.59
CA TRP A 57 -16.01 -3.46 -3.08
C TRP A 57 -16.08 -3.66 -1.57
N VAL A 58 -15.69 -4.85 -1.13
CA VAL A 58 -15.45 -5.16 0.28
C VAL A 58 -13.97 -4.93 0.52
N ARG A 59 -13.65 -3.81 1.13
CA ARG A 59 -12.27 -3.39 1.39
C ARG A 59 -11.67 -4.19 2.55
N PRO A 60 -10.33 -4.33 2.62
CA PRO A 60 -9.66 -4.93 3.76
C PRO A 60 -10.01 -4.23 5.06
N ARG A 61 -9.90 -4.93 6.18
CA ARG A 61 -9.97 -4.29 7.50
C ARG A 61 -8.81 -3.33 7.69
N VAL A 62 -9.06 -2.26 8.42
CA VAL A 62 -8.05 -1.24 8.74
C VAL A 62 -7.82 -1.26 10.24
N HIS A 63 -6.60 -1.49 10.64
CA HIS A 63 -6.17 -1.42 12.03
C HIS A 63 -5.57 -0.06 12.30
N ILE A 64 -5.77 0.45 13.53
CA ILE A 64 -5.27 1.79 13.89
C ILE A 64 -3.75 1.72 14.00
N ILE A 65 -3.08 2.56 13.23
CA ILE A 65 -1.65 2.83 13.28
C ILE A 65 -1.49 4.31 13.65
N THR A 66 -0.60 4.61 14.59
CA THR A 66 -0.45 5.95 15.15
C THR A 66 0.45 6.84 14.32
N SER A 67 1.45 6.28 13.65
CA SER A 67 2.40 7.05 12.85
C SER A 67 2.92 6.24 11.65
N VAL A 68 3.37 6.96 10.63
CA VAL A 68 4.03 6.38 9.46
C VAL A 68 5.44 6.95 9.29
N PRO A 69 6.34 6.26 8.56
CA PRO A 69 7.68 6.78 8.32
C PRO A 69 7.60 8.14 7.62
N VAL A 70 8.10 9.14 8.30
CA VAL A 70 8.27 10.47 7.71
C VAL A 70 9.58 10.43 6.94
N GLY A 71 9.52 10.65 5.61
CA GLY A 71 10.68 10.57 4.75
C GLY A 71 11.86 11.39 5.27
N LEU A 72 13.05 10.84 5.13
CA LEU A 72 14.28 11.55 5.42
C LEU A 72 14.57 12.48 4.25
N SER A 73 14.54 13.80 4.46
CA SER A 73 15.02 14.70 3.42
C SER A 73 16.53 14.52 3.24
N ARG A 74 16.95 14.26 2.00
CA ARG A 74 18.36 14.26 1.64
C ARG A 74 18.78 15.69 1.34
N SER A 75 19.67 16.23 2.14
CA SER A 75 20.55 17.31 1.67
C SER A 75 21.45 16.73 0.57
N MET A 76 21.71 17.49 -0.50
CA MET A 76 22.64 17.08 -1.57
C MET A 76 24.05 16.78 -1.05
N ASP A 77 24.37 17.14 0.19
CA ASP A 77 25.63 16.87 0.87
C ASP A 77 25.64 15.54 1.66
N GLY A 78 24.61 14.69 1.50
CA GLY A 78 24.56 13.37 2.14
C GLY A 78 24.24 13.39 3.65
N ARG A 79 23.90 14.55 4.22
CA ARG A 79 23.41 14.66 5.60
C ARG A 79 21.93 14.27 5.63
N ILE A 80 21.59 13.46 6.62
CA ILE A 80 20.23 13.00 6.86
C ILE A 80 19.66 13.88 7.96
N ASP A 81 18.80 14.85 7.59
CA ASP A 81 18.09 15.69 8.55
C ASP A 81 16.58 15.43 8.47
N ARG A 82 15.92 15.36 9.62
CA ARG A 82 14.46 15.34 9.69
C ARG A 82 13.93 16.74 9.42
N VAL A 83 13.21 16.92 8.30
CA VAL A 83 12.59 18.20 7.97
C VAL A 83 11.12 18.16 8.38
N PRO A 84 10.63 19.16 9.15
CA PRO A 84 9.21 19.29 9.45
C PRO A 84 8.38 19.51 8.18
N HIS A 85 7.21 18.89 8.12
CA HIS A 85 6.26 19.03 7.01
C HIS A 85 5.93 20.51 6.71
N GLY A 86 5.93 20.88 5.42
CA GLY A 86 5.32 22.12 4.96
C GLY A 86 6.21 23.35 4.85
N SER A 87 7.54 23.25 4.93
CA SER A 87 8.38 24.42 4.70
C SER A 87 8.67 24.64 3.22
N ILE A 88 8.34 25.81 2.74
CA ILE A 88 8.71 26.34 1.43
C ILE A 88 10.23 26.26 1.27
N THR A 89 10.66 25.75 0.13
CA THR A 89 12.07 25.60 -0.27
C THR A 89 12.82 26.92 -0.18
N PHE A 90 13.52 27.17 0.90
CA PHE A 90 14.58 28.15 0.91
C PHE A 90 15.89 27.40 0.68
N ALA A 91 16.57 27.70 -0.43
CA ALA A 91 17.96 27.33 -0.56
C ALA A 91 18.71 28.03 0.59
N ALA A 92 19.14 27.28 1.59
CA ALA A 92 20.01 27.79 2.62
C ALA A 92 21.36 28.10 1.97
N LEU A 93 21.97 29.21 2.36
CA LEU A 93 23.34 29.53 1.98
C LEU A 93 24.22 29.18 3.18
N ARG A 94 25.15 28.26 2.98
CA ARG A 94 26.18 27.94 3.99
C ARG A 94 27.55 28.24 3.47
N GLU A 95 28.50 28.33 4.36
CA GLU A 95 29.91 28.48 4.00
C GLU A 95 30.40 27.23 3.24
N TYR A 96 31.27 27.48 2.28
CA TYR A 96 31.95 26.46 1.49
C TYR A 96 32.87 25.63 2.38
N VAL A 97 32.77 24.33 2.30
CA VAL A 97 33.67 23.36 2.93
C VAL A 97 34.50 22.69 1.84
N MET A 98 35.78 22.43 2.11
CA MET A 98 36.66 21.77 1.14
C MET A 98 36.09 20.41 0.72
N GLY A 99 35.74 20.28 -0.57
CA GLY A 99 35.05 19.11 -1.15
C GLY A 99 33.68 19.39 -1.77
N ASP A 100 33.14 20.60 -1.55
CA ASP A 100 31.89 21.01 -2.18
C ASP A 100 32.08 21.29 -3.67
N ASP A 101 31.07 21.01 -4.50
CA ASP A 101 31.11 21.31 -5.93
C ASP A 101 30.97 22.81 -6.16
N LEU A 102 32.01 23.39 -6.80
CA LEU A 102 32.08 24.82 -7.13
C LEU A 102 30.93 25.32 -8.02
N ARG A 103 30.21 24.43 -8.69
CA ARG A 103 29.02 24.75 -9.49
C ARG A 103 27.85 25.26 -8.63
N HIS A 104 27.83 24.89 -7.36
CA HIS A 104 26.80 25.31 -6.40
C HIS A 104 27.15 26.59 -5.65
N VAL A 105 28.32 27.18 -5.91
CA VAL A 105 28.72 28.45 -5.28
C VAL A 105 27.83 29.61 -5.73
N HIS A 106 27.25 30.31 -4.75
CA HIS A 106 26.42 31.49 -4.99
C HIS A 106 27.30 32.74 -5.07
N TRP A 107 27.95 32.99 -6.20
CA TRP A 107 28.93 34.03 -6.42
C TRP A 107 28.48 35.42 -5.96
N ARG A 108 27.22 35.76 -6.12
CA ARG A 108 26.69 37.09 -5.72
C ARG A 108 26.71 37.28 -4.21
N THR A 109 26.38 36.27 -3.42
CA THR A 109 26.43 36.35 -1.94
C THR A 109 27.85 36.20 -1.45
N SER A 110 28.66 35.34 -2.06
CA SER A 110 30.07 35.18 -1.74
C SER A 110 30.83 36.48 -1.91
N ALA A 111 30.58 37.22 -3.00
CA ALA A 111 31.17 38.54 -3.21
C ALA A 111 30.71 39.62 -2.22
N ARG A 112 29.54 39.47 -1.61
CA ARG A 112 29.00 40.42 -0.63
C ARG A 112 29.46 40.12 0.79
N VAL A 113 29.60 38.84 1.13
CA VAL A 113 29.98 38.39 2.48
C VAL A 113 31.50 38.28 2.62
N GLY A 114 32.23 38.11 1.52
CA GLY A 114 33.68 37.94 1.51
C GLY A 114 34.15 36.49 1.68
N GLU A 115 33.22 35.54 1.83
CA GLU A 115 33.47 34.12 1.99
C GLU A 115 32.69 33.32 0.96
N LEU A 116 33.22 32.17 0.53
CA LEU A 116 32.55 31.34 -0.44
C LEU A 116 31.27 30.75 0.17
N MET A 117 30.14 31.08 -0.43
CA MET A 117 28.81 30.58 -0.01
C MET A 117 28.29 29.59 -1.04
N VAL A 118 27.87 28.43 -0.58
CA VAL A 118 27.28 27.35 -1.39
C VAL A 118 25.79 27.33 -1.20
N ARG A 119 25.04 27.15 -2.28
CA ARG A 119 23.59 26.89 -2.22
C ARG A 119 23.36 25.47 -1.76
N GLU A 120 22.75 25.33 -0.62
CA GLU A 120 22.19 24.08 -0.14
C GLU A 120 20.80 23.89 -0.78
N HIS A 121 20.67 22.89 -1.62
CA HIS A 121 19.37 22.50 -2.16
C HIS A 121 18.78 21.46 -1.22
N VAL A 122 17.78 21.88 -0.48
CA VAL A 122 16.94 20.92 0.24
C VAL A 122 15.92 20.37 -0.76
N ASP A 123 15.99 19.10 -1.05
CA ASP A 123 14.95 18.44 -1.84
C ASP A 123 13.68 18.38 -0.99
N THR A 124 12.77 19.32 -1.25
CA THR A 124 11.46 19.41 -0.59
C THR A 124 10.41 18.53 -1.27
N SER A 125 10.83 17.46 -1.93
CA SER A 125 9.88 16.45 -2.34
C SER A 125 9.17 15.97 -1.09
N LEU A 126 7.82 16.08 -1.10
CA LEU A 126 7.00 15.57 -0.01
C LEU A 126 7.33 14.11 0.24
N PRO A 127 7.45 13.68 1.49
CA PRO A 127 7.73 12.29 1.80
C PRO A 127 6.72 11.40 1.10
N ARG A 128 7.21 10.41 0.39
CA ARG A 128 6.37 9.47 -0.34
C ARG A 128 6.74 8.05 0.06
N ILE A 129 5.72 7.28 0.41
CA ILE A 129 5.84 5.87 0.69
C ILE A 129 5.44 5.08 -0.56
N VAL A 130 6.24 4.09 -0.93
CA VAL A 130 5.87 3.09 -1.93
C VAL A 130 5.57 1.80 -1.19
N ILE A 131 4.34 1.33 -1.28
CA ILE A 131 3.94 0.02 -0.78
C ILE A 131 4.00 -0.96 -1.94
N LEU A 132 4.87 -1.95 -1.85
CA LEU A 132 4.92 -3.09 -2.74
C LEU A 132 4.29 -4.29 -2.03
N LEU A 133 3.12 -4.69 -2.49
CA LEU A 133 2.43 -5.88 -1.99
C LEU A 133 2.81 -7.09 -2.85
N ASP A 134 3.33 -8.10 -2.21
CA ASP A 134 3.63 -9.38 -2.84
C ASP A 134 2.32 -10.17 -3.02
N ASP A 135 1.91 -10.36 -4.25
CA ASP A 135 0.72 -11.13 -4.61
C ASP A 135 1.07 -12.47 -5.29
N ARG A 136 2.33 -12.93 -5.14
CA ARG A 136 2.73 -14.27 -5.58
C ARG A 136 2.08 -15.34 -4.70
N ALA A 137 1.44 -16.33 -5.33
CA ALA A 137 0.80 -17.43 -4.61
C ALA A 137 1.80 -18.23 -3.75
N GLU A 138 3.02 -18.36 -4.25
CA GLU A 138 4.12 -19.12 -3.61
C GLU A 138 4.71 -18.41 -2.39
N ALA A 139 4.52 -17.10 -2.29
CA ALA A 139 5.02 -16.29 -1.17
C ALA A 139 4.08 -16.32 0.05
N HIS A 140 2.88 -16.87 -0.10
CA HIS A 140 1.87 -16.84 0.96
C HIS A 140 1.42 -18.23 1.39
N LEU A 141 1.07 -18.33 2.67
CA LEU A 141 0.46 -19.54 3.21
C LEU A 141 -1.07 -19.47 3.07
N PRO A 142 -1.69 -20.58 2.66
CA PRO A 142 -3.15 -20.67 2.61
C PRO A 142 -3.76 -20.66 4.03
N ASP A 143 -5.06 -20.43 4.09
CA ASP A 143 -5.81 -20.56 5.35
C ASP A 143 -5.61 -21.97 5.98
N GLY A 144 -4.95 -22.01 7.11
CA GLY A 144 -4.72 -23.24 7.87
C GLY A 144 -5.91 -23.65 8.73
N GLY A 145 -7.12 -23.71 8.13
CA GLY A 145 -8.29 -24.32 8.81
C GLY A 145 -8.91 -23.51 9.95
N GLY A 146 -8.81 -22.17 9.92
CA GLY A 146 -9.43 -21.28 10.91
C GLY A 146 -8.71 -19.97 11.17
N GLY A 147 -7.56 -19.73 10.49
CA GLY A 147 -6.82 -18.48 10.50
C GLY A 147 -7.01 -17.68 9.20
N GLU A 148 -6.67 -16.42 9.21
CA GLU A 148 -6.60 -15.62 8.00
C GLU A 148 -5.38 -16.06 7.17
N SER A 149 -5.46 -16.04 5.83
CA SER A 149 -4.28 -16.29 5.00
C SER A 149 -3.27 -15.15 5.18
N THR A 150 -1.99 -15.44 5.05
CA THR A 150 -0.95 -14.41 5.16
C THR A 150 -1.13 -13.29 4.15
N PHE A 151 -1.79 -13.57 3.02
CA PHE A 151 -2.12 -12.56 2.02
C PHE A 151 -3.23 -11.60 2.49
N GLU A 152 -4.26 -12.11 3.17
CA GLU A 152 -5.29 -11.25 3.78
C GLU A 152 -4.67 -10.33 4.84
N ALA A 153 -3.81 -10.87 5.70
CA ALA A 153 -3.08 -10.08 6.69
C ALA A 153 -2.17 -9.00 6.05
N ALA A 154 -1.48 -9.33 4.96
CA ALA A 154 -0.67 -8.37 4.21
C ALA A 154 -1.53 -7.25 3.59
N CYS A 155 -2.72 -7.59 3.07
CA CYS A 155 -3.68 -6.60 2.56
C CYS A 155 -4.22 -5.69 3.68
N GLU A 156 -4.50 -6.24 4.87
CA GLU A 156 -4.92 -5.46 6.05
C GLU A 156 -3.79 -4.54 6.54
N GLY A 157 -2.55 -5.02 6.55
CA GLY A 157 -1.36 -4.21 6.86
C GLY A 157 -1.19 -3.06 5.87
N ALA A 158 -1.29 -3.35 4.56
CA ALA A 158 -1.25 -2.31 3.51
C ALA A 158 -2.35 -1.27 3.69
N ALA A 159 -3.59 -1.70 3.93
CA ALA A 159 -4.73 -0.80 4.13
C ALA A 159 -4.54 0.08 5.37
N SER A 160 -3.98 -0.47 6.44
CA SER A 160 -3.71 0.25 7.69
C SER A 160 -2.68 1.36 7.50
N VAL A 161 -1.56 1.05 6.82
CA VAL A 161 -0.53 2.05 6.49
C VAL A 161 -1.07 3.10 5.51
N LEU A 162 -1.85 2.71 4.49
CA LEU A 162 -2.49 3.65 3.56
C LEU A 162 -3.40 4.67 4.26
N VAL A 163 -4.23 4.20 5.18
CA VAL A 163 -5.14 5.08 5.93
C VAL A 163 -4.39 5.98 6.91
N ALA A 164 -3.36 5.45 7.58
CA ALA A 164 -2.53 6.24 8.48
C ALA A 164 -1.77 7.34 7.71
N ALA A 165 -1.15 6.99 6.59
CA ALA A 165 -0.44 7.94 5.73
C ALA A 165 -1.38 9.03 5.17
N TYR A 166 -2.59 8.66 4.78
CA TYR A 166 -3.60 9.63 4.34
C TYR A 166 -3.98 10.62 5.45
N ARG A 167 -4.07 10.17 6.71
CA ARG A 167 -4.34 11.03 7.85
C ARG A 167 -3.21 12.01 8.16
N GLU A 168 -1.98 11.64 7.85
CA GLU A 168 -0.78 12.46 8.03
C GLU A 168 -0.38 13.26 6.77
N ASP A 169 -1.23 13.29 5.74
CA ASP A 169 -0.99 13.95 4.44
C ASP A 169 0.29 13.45 3.72
N VAL A 170 0.67 12.20 3.97
CA VAL A 170 1.78 11.54 3.32
C VAL A 170 1.31 10.86 2.03
N GLN A 171 2.00 11.11 0.92
CA GLN A 171 1.65 10.48 -0.35
C GLN A 171 2.08 9.01 -0.37
N VAL A 172 1.19 8.14 -0.86
CA VAL A 172 1.48 6.71 -0.97
C VAL A 172 1.16 6.21 -2.37
N GLU A 173 2.05 5.45 -2.94
CA GLU A 173 1.80 4.65 -4.13
C GLU A 173 1.70 3.18 -3.74
N LEU A 174 0.59 2.53 -4.07
CA LEU A 174 0.42 1.10 -3.90
C LEU A 174 0.72 0.39 -5.22
N GLN A 175 1.61 -0.58 -5.16
CA GLN A 175 1.93 -1.46 -6.29
C GLN A 175 1.76 -2.92 -5.87
N LEU A 176 1.12 -3.71 -6.72
CA LEU A 176 1.16 -5.17 -6.64
C LEU A 176 2.37 -5.68 -7.44
N LEU A 177 2.96 -6.76 -7.00
CA LEU A 177 4.12 -7.35 -7.68
C LEU A 177 3.75 -7.82 -9.09
N SER A 178 2.49 -8.26 -9.30
CA SER A 178 1.91 -8.57 -10.61
C SER A 178 1.81 -7.38 -11.57
N GLY A 179 2.00 -6.14 -11.08
CA GLY A 179 2.10 -4.94 -11.89
C GLY A 179 0.94 -3.95 -11.78
N ALA A 180 -0.15 -4.30 -11.11
CA ALA A 180 -1.23 -3.33 -10.85
C ALA A 180 -0.77 -2.23 -9.90
N THR A 181 -1.17 -0.99 -10.15
CA THR A 181 -0.73 0.18 -9.38
C THR A 181 -1.89 1.13 -9.10
N ALA A 182 -1.86 1.76 -7.94
CA ALA A 182 -2.77 2.85 -7.58
C ALA A 182 -2.01 3.93 -6.81
N GLU A 183 -2.09 5.17 -7.29
CA GLU A 183 -1.50 6.33 -6.63
C GLU A 183 -2.51 6.99 -5.68
N SER A 184 -2.01 7.53 -4.56
CA SER A 184 -2.85 8.34 -3.70
C SER A 184 -3.16 9.68 -4.36
N SER A 185 -4.40 10.09 -4.23
CA SER A 185 -4.77 11.49 -4.43
C SER A 185 -4.79 12.17 -3.04
N ARG A 186 -4.49 13.48 -2.99
CA ARG A 186 -4.62 14.26 -1.74
C ARG A 186 -6.04 14.26 -1.16
N THR A 187 -7.01 13.86 -1.95
CA THR A 187 -8.43 13.91 -1.59
C THR A 187 -9.02 12.56 -1.21
N THR A 188 -8.37 11.45 -1.53
CA THR A 188 -8.93 10.12 -1.27
C THR A 188 -7.90 8.99 -1.32
N VAL A 189 -8.09 8.00 -0.46
CA VAL A 189 -7.37 6.71 -0.43
C VAL A 189 -8.21 5.60 -1.09
N GLY A 190 -9.40 5.97 -1.61
CA GLY A 190 -10.36 5.03 -2.19
C GLY A 190 -9.78 4.09 -3.25
N PRO A 191 -9.11 4.61 -4.31
CA PRO A 191 -8.57 3.77 -5.37
C PRO A 191 -7.59 2.70 -4.90
N GLN A 192 -6.72 3.00 -3.90
CA GLN A 192 -5.80 2.00 -3.35
C GLN A 192 -6.54 0.93 -2.56
N LEU A 193 -7.54 1.31 -1.74
CA LEU A 193 -8.36 0.36 -1.00
C LEU A 193 -9.21 -0.51 -1.95
N ASP A 194 -9.66 0.04 -3.06
CA ASP A 194 -10.39 -0.71 -4.08
C ASP A 194 -9.45 -1.68 -4.81
N LEU A 195 -8.22 -1.27 -5.13
CA LEU A 195 -7.19 -2.16 -5.67
C LEU A 195 -6.88 -3.31 -4.71
N LEU A 196 -6.76 -3.03 -3.40
CA LEU A 196 -6.59 -4.09 -2.40
C LEU A 196 -7.79 -5.03 -2.35
N ALA A 197 -9.01 -4.52 -2.51
CA ALA A 197 -10.20 -5.38 -2.57
C ALA A 197 -10.21 -6.29 -3.81
N GLU A 198 -9.67 -5.84 -4.94
CA GLU A 198 -9.56 -6.59 -6.19
C GLU A 198 -8.36 -7.55 -6.22
N ALA A 199 -7.32 -7.30 -5.41
CA ALA A 199 -6.08 -8.07 -5.42
C ALA A 199 -6.33 -9.56 -5.13
N ASN A 200 -5.70 -10.43 -5.91
CA ASN A 200 -5.75 -11.88 -5.74
C ASN A 200 -4.35 -12.46 -5.87
N LEU A 201 -4.13 -13.62 -5.27
CA LEU A 201 -2.89 -14.35 -5.45
C LEU A 201 -2.74 -14.81 -6.90
N VAL A 202 -1.55 -14.57 -7.47
CA VAL A 202 -1.19 -14.92 -8.84
C VAL A 202 0.02 -15.86 -8.81
N PRO A 203 0.01 -17.00 -9.53
CA PRO A 203 1.20 -17.82 -9.67
C PRO A 203 2.38 -17.02 -10.23
N ALA A 204 3.55 -17.11 -9.60
CA ALA A 204 4.75 -16.36 -10.02
C ALA A 204 5.08 -16.55 -11.50
N ALA A 205 4.92 -17.78 -12.00
CA ALA A 205 5.13 -18.11 -13.41
C ALA A 205 4.23 -17.34 -14.38
N THR A 206 3.05 -16.87 -13.92
CA THR A 206 2.13 -16.05 -14.72
C THR A 206 2.58 -14.60 -14.80
N ILE A 207 3.25 -14.12 -13.75
CA ILE A 207 3.76 -12.74 -13.68
C ILE A 207 5.02 -12.59 -14.55
N GLY A 208 5.91 -13.59 -14.48
CA GLY A 208 7.16 -13.59 -15.25
C GLY A 208 8.24 -14.50 -14.64
N PRO A 209 9.42 -14.57 -15.27
CA PRO A 209 10.49 -15.47 -14.82
C PRO A 209 11.09 -15.10 -13.46
N ASP A 210 11.14 -13.82 -13.12
CA ASP A 210 11.61 -13.31 -11.84
C ASP A 210 10.83 -12.04 -11.49
N PRO A 211 9.60 -12.19 -10.95
CA PRO A 211 8.70 -11.06 -10.72
C PRO A 211 9.26 -10.05 -9.74
N LEU A 212 9.88 -10.52 -8.63
CA LEU A 212 10.41 -9.65 -7.59
C LEU A 212 11.59 -8.81 -8.11
N ARG A 213 12.55 -9.44 -8.78
CA ARG A 213 13.70 -8.72 -9.35
C ARG A 213 13.25 -7.70 -10.39
N SER A 214 12.30 -8.07 -11.25
CA SER A 214 11.72 -7.15 -12.25
C SER A 214 11.02 -5.95 -11.59
N ALA A 215 10.32 -6.15 -10.47
CA ALA A 215 9.73 -5.07 -9.71
C ALA A 215 10.81 -4.15 -9.09
N MET A 216 11.88 -4.74 -8.51
CA MET A 216 13.00 -3.97 -7.95
C MET A 216 13.70 -3.12 -9.01
N GLU A 217 13.89 -3.62 -10.21
CA GLU A 217 14.47 -2.86 -11.32
C GLU A 217 13.59 -1.67 -11.71
N ARG A 218 12.28 -1.87 -11.82
CA ARG A 218 11.33 -0.79 -12.08
C ARG A 218 11.38 0.30 -11.00
N LEU A 219 11.38 -0.10 -9.72
CA LEU A 219 11.44 0.80 -8.58
C LEU A 219 12.78 1.57 -8.53
N ARG A 220 13.89 0.92 -8.86
CA ARG A 220 15.22 1.56 -8.92
C ARG A 220 15.29 2.67 -9.97
N VAL A 221 14.66 2.46 -11.13
CA VAL A 221 14.64 3.45 -12.21
C VAL A 221 13.72 4.62 -11.89
N ARG A 222 12.54 4.33 -11.34
CA ARG A 222 11.50 5.35 -11.11
C ARG A 222 11.76 6.23 -9.89
N ARG A 223 12.44 5.73 -8.85
CA ARG A 223 12.72 6.46 -7.58
C ARG A 223 11.51 7.21 -7.05
N LEU A 224 10.42 6.49 -6.83
CA LEU A 224 9.09 7.07 -6.59
C LEU A 224 8.90 7.62 -5.18
N GLY A 225 9.82 7.38 -4.25
CA GLY A 225 9.65 7.79 -2.86
C GLY A 225 10.91 7.62 -2.01
N ASP A 226 10.79 7.97 -0.73
CA ASP A 226 11.88 7.90 0.26
C ASP A 226 11.81 6.60 1.06
N THR A 227 10.63 6.03 1.21
CA THR A 227 10.39 4.80 1.95
C THR A 227 9.77 3.74 1.05
N LEU A 228 10.35 2.55 1.07
CA LEU A 228 9.77 1.36 0.46
C LEU A 228 9.25 0.45 1.58
N LEU A 229 7.97 0.13 1.53
CA LEU A 229 7.33 -0.88 2.37
C LEU A 229 7.01 -2.10 1.51
N PHE A 230 7.72 -3.19 1.75
CA PHE A 230 7.48 -4.48 1.09
C PHE A 230 6.65 -5.37 2.02
N LEU A 231 5.48 -5.83 1.58
CA LEU A 231 4.58 -6.69 2.35
C LEU A 231 4.48 -8.05 1.68
N THR A 232 4.80 -9.11 2.42
CA THR A 232 4.85 -10.49 1.92
C THR A 232 4.39 -11.49 2.99
N GLY A 233 4.26 -12.76 2.63
CA GLY A 233 4.03 -13.85 3.57
C GLY A 233 5.23 -14.14 4.47
N PRO A 234 5.48 -15.40 4.84
CA PRO A 234 6.61 -15.75 5.68
C PRO A 234 7.94 -15.26 5.10
N PRO A 235 8.87 -14.81 5.95
CA PRO A 235 10.11 -14.22 5.48
C PRO A 235 10.96 -15.24 4.67
N ASN A 236 11.45 -14.79 3.52
CA ASN A 236 12.44 -15.48 2.71
C ASN A 236 13.71 -14.62 2.64
N GLU A 237 14.84 -15.16 3.06
CA GLU A 237 16.12 -14.44 3.11
C GLU A 237 16.57 -13.97 1.71
N ASP A 238 16.36 -14.78 0.68
CA ASP A 238 16.69 -14.43 -0.70
C ASP A 238 15.87 -13.22 -1.18
N ASP A 239 14.56 -13.21 -0.91
CA ASP A 239 13.67 -12.10 -1.26
C ASP A 239 14.04 -10.83 -0.50
N LEU A 240 14.32 -10.93 0.80
CA LEU A 240 14.78 -9.79 1.61
C LEU A 240 16.13 -9.25 1.11
N GLY A 241 17.03 -10.13 0.67
CA GLY A 241 18.31 -9.76 0.05
C GLY A 241 18.11 -8.98 -1.25
N ILE A 242 17.16 -9.39 -2.08
CA ILE A 242 16.79 -8.69 -3.34
C ILE A 242 16.23 -7.29 -3.02
N VAL A 243 15.33 -7.20 -2.05
CA VAL A 243 14.72 -5.92 -1.62
C VAL A 243 15.77 -4.99 -1.02
N ALA A 244 16.70 -5.52 -0.20
CA ALA A 244 17.82 -4.78 0.37
C ALA A 244 18.71 -4.13 -0.69
N GLY A 245 18.78 -4.68 -1.89
CA GLY A 245 19.49 -4.12 -3.04
C GLY A 245 18.99 -2.74 -3.49
N LEU A 246 17.83 -2.29 -3.00
CA LEU A 246 17.28 -0.95 -3.30
C LEU A 246 17.73 0.17 -2.35
N ARG A 247 18.60 -0.10 -1.36
CA ARG A 247 19.07 0.93 -0.39
C ARG A 247 19.70 2.16 -1.05
N GLY A 248 20.28 2.01 -2.23
CA GLY A 248 20.79 3.13 -2.99
C GLY A 248 19.71 4.04 -3.58
N ALA A 249 18.47 3.53 -3.70
CA ALA A 249 17.33 4.26 -4.26
C ALA A 249 16.34 4.72 -3.19
N TYR A 250 16.15 3.92 -2.12
CA TYR A 250 15.25 4.19 -1.00
C TYR A 250 16.05 4.26 0.29
N PRO A 251 16.08 5.42 0.97
CA PRO A 251 16.77 5.59 2.26
C PRO A 251 16.22 4.69 3.36
N SER A 252 14.90 4.48 3.36
CA SER A 252 14.21 3.61 4.31
C SER A 252 13.58 2.43 3.59
N ILE A 253 13.90 1.22 4.03
CA ILE A 253 13.29 -0.01 3.52
C ILE A 253 12.74 -0.79 4.70
N ILE A 254 11.45 -1.08 4.66
CA ILE A 254 10.71 -1.81 5.66
C ILE A 254 10.10 -3.04 4.99
N ALA A 255 10.24 -4.20 5.60
CA ALA A 255 9.55 -5.41 5.18
C ALA A 255 8.54 -5.83 6.25
N GLY A 256 7.25 -5.86 5.90
CA GLY A 256 6.22 -6.49 6.72
C GLY A 256 6.06 -7.94 6.30
N THR A 257 6.28 -8.87 7.23
CA THR A 257 6.20 -10.31 6.97
C THR A 257 5.10 -10.94 7.81
N PHE A 258 4.29 -11.78 7.18
CA PHE A 258 3.11 -12.36 7.80
C PHE A 258 3.18 -13.88 7.83
N GLY A 259 2.87 -14.48 8.99
CA GLY A 259 2.87 -15.95 9.11
C GLY A 259 3.14 -16.42 10.54
N PRO A 260 3.43 -17.71 10.72
CA PRO A 260 3.78 -18.29 12.01
C PRO A 260 5.23 -17.90 12.39
N VAL A 261 5.47 -16.61 12.59
CA VAL A 261 6.75 -16.03 12.99
C VAL A 261 6.61 -15.40 14.37
N GLU A 262 7.72 -15.28 15.11
CA GLU A 262 7.71 -14.44 16.30
C GLU A 262 7.38 -13.00 15.89
N SER A 263 6.30 -12.47 16.47
CA SER A 263 5.90 -11.08 16.26
C SER A 263 6.94 -10.14 16.86
N GLY A 264 7.43 -9.20 16.06
CA GLY A 264 8.45 -8.29 16.56
C GLY A 264 9.23 -7.58 15.47
N LEU A 265 10.21 -6.82 15.91
CA LEU A 265 11.11 -6.05 15.06
C LEU A 265 12.45 -6.77 14.93
N ALA A 266 12.93 -6.90 13.71
CA ALA A 266 14.25 -7.42 13.38
C ALA A 266 14.92 -6.56 12.31
N THR A 267 16.23 -6.69 12.17
CA THR A 267 16.96 -6.06 11.07
C THR A 267 17.73 -7.13 10.32
N THR A 268 17.32 -7.38 9.10
CA THR A 268 17.97 -8.38 8.23
C THR A 268 18.51 -7.68 6.98
N ALA A 269 19.78 -7.91 6.69
CA ALA A 269 20.45 -7.28 5.55
C ALA A 269 20.25 -5.74 5.54
N GLY A 270 19.98 -5.06 6.70
CA GLY A 270 19.70 -3.64 6.91
C GLY A 270 18.33 -3.19 6.41
N VAL A 271 17.43 -4.12 6.21
CA VAL A 271 16.00 -3.87 6.06
C VAL A 271 15.37 -4.01 7.45
N LEU A 272 14.55 -3.07 7.85
CA LEU A 272 13.73 -3.20 9.05
C LEU A 272 12.61 -4.20 8.75
N VAL A 273 12.59 -5.31 9.48
CA VAL A 273 11.57 -6.35 9.33
C VAL A 273 10.56 -6.23 10.47
N VAL A 274 9.30 -6.10 10.11
CA VAL A 274 8.13 -6.11 11.00
C VAL A 274 7.44 -7.46 10.82
N GLY A 275 7.73 -8.40 11.72
CA GLY A 275 7.10 -9.71 11.72
C GLY A 275 5.78 -9.69 12.48
N ALA A 276 4.73 -10.30 11.91
CA ALA A 276 3.41 -10.34 12.51
C ALA A 276 2.65 -11.62 12.12
N ALA A 277 1.79 -12.09 13.03
CA ALA A 277 0.94 -13.23 12.76
C ALA A 277 -0.27 -12.85 11.86
N ASP A 278 -0.83 -11.66 12.08
CA ASP A 278 -2.02 -11.15 11.40
C ASP A 278 -2.03 -9.61 11.32
N GLY A 279 -3.12 -9.03 10.81
CA GLY A 279 -3.26 -7.58 10.66
C GLY A 279 -3.24 -6.79 11.98
N PRO A 280 -4.00 -7.19 13.02
CA PRO A 280 -3.95 -6.57 14.34
C PRO A 280 -2.55 -6.58 14.96
N ASP A 281 -1.87 -7.72 14.87
CA ASP A 281 -0.52 -7.89 15.39
C ASP A 281 0.49 -7.00 14.65
N PHE A 282 0.37 -6.92 13.32
CA PHE A 282 1.17 -6.01 12.51
C PHE A 282 1.03 -4.55 12.99
N ALA A 283 -0.18 -4.08 13.23
CA ALA A 283 -0.40 -2.72 13.71
C ALA A 283 0.24 -2.48 15.08
N ALA A 284 0.15 -3.45 15.99
CA ALA A 284 0.77 -3.37 17.32
C ALA A 284 2.30 -3.33 17.25
N VAL A 285 2.92 -4.20 16.43
CA VAL A 285 4.38 -4.22 16.24
C VAL A 285 4.85 -2.94 15.54
N TRP A 286 4.10 -2.47 14.55
CA TRP A 286 4.39 -1.24 13.82
C TRP A 286 4.46 -0.02 14.73
N ASP A 287 3.47 0.14 15.61
CA ASP A 287 3.44 1.25 16.58
C ASP A 287 4.52 1.14 17.66
N GLY A 288 5.11 -0.03 17.83
CA GLY A 288 6.29 -0.27 18.68
C GLY A 288 7.60 0.29 18.11
N VAL A 289 7.63 0.71 16.85
CA VAL A 289 8.81 1.34 16.24
C VAL A 289 8.94 2.77 16.74
N SER A 290 9.90 3.03 17.61
CA SER A 290 10.09 4.33 18.27
C SER A 290 10.74 5.41 17.39
N ALA A 291 10.99 5.13 16.12
CA ALA A 291 11.76 6.01 15.22
C ALA A 291 11.23 6.02 13.78
N TRP A 292 9.96 6.41 13.64
CA TRP A 292 9.44 6.77 12.31
C TRP A 292 9.83 8.18 11.89
#